data_4e3f977a615f0c6a4dc2fd5e4d5aa189
#
_entry.id   4e3f977a615f0c6a4dc2fd5e4d5aa189
#
_cell.length_a   1.000
_cell.length_b   1.000
_cell.length_c   1.000
_cell.angle_alpha   90.00
_cell.angle_beta   90.00
_cell.angle_gamma   90.00
#
_symmetry.space_group_name_H-M   'P 1'
#
loop_
_entity.id
_entity.type
_entity.pdbx_description
1 polymer ?
#
loop_
_entity_poly.entity_id
_entity_poly.type
_entity_poly.pdbx_seq_one_letter_code
_entity_poly.pdbx_strand_id
1 'polypeptide(L)'
;MKKFRIITILAALTLAFAALALTGCKKGLNLGNLGYSAKVVYDFDGETQTGLGKRTFYYKPLTPIIKPDTDLSADIVIKEPAGYHFNGWYSAQVDEDGNPIKDGSGKYILSDEPWDFETGYSGEKKSVIYLVATWARNYTFTIDVGEEARNAGVTNTVLDHYSKPGPVSKPGGLGPKWSGHTFYYYYSDPNDDTSRIYDSDWSNIVISDENPAVTVYVKWLEGNWTIVTDKQQIRSLFPKTNYYLDADIDFSDSKGNPTEMKGAKNYDGIFDGNGHKITNFKYTVYVTPKPGETVSNEYGLFASIGNNGVIRNVAFENCTVEVNLGAQQTSGRYYVGFLCGKVSANTKLSAFTGIKFKDCVLDVKRLAQAIGHDVLLGADNYSGIFGEVADRKNDEFVIGDEDRGITVKLDNEIQK
;
A
#
# COMPACT_ATOMS: atom_id res chain seq x y z
N MET A 1 -35.21 65.80 -8.12
CA MET A 1 -33.89 66.29 -8.51
C MET A 1 -32.83 66.25 -7.37
N LYS A 2 -33.17 66.38 -6.10
CA LYS A 2 -32.18 66.35 -5.00
C LYS A 2 -31.54 64.98 -4.72
N LYS A 3 -32.27 63.89 -4.93
CA LYS A 3 -31.72 62.50 -4.72
C LYS A 3 -30.65 62.08 -5.77
N PHE A 4 -30.73 62.59 -6.97
CA PHE A 4 -29.78 62.24 -8.05
C PHE A 4 -28.40 62.91 -7.83
N ARG A 5 -28.37 64.13 -7.22
CA ARG A 5 -27.11 64.83 -6.92
C ARG A 5 -26.30 64.19 -5.78
N ILE A 6 -26.98 63.59 -4.82
CA ILE A 6 -26.29 62.92 -3.67
C ILE A 6 -25.64 61.62 -4.15
N ILE A 7 -26.32 60.86 -5.04
CA ILE A 7 -25.77 59.60 -5.61
C ILE A 7 -24.56 59.90 -6.50
N THR A 8 -24.60 60.97 -7.28
CA THR A 8 -23.49 61.36 -8.16
C THR A 8 -22.27 61.85 -7.35
N ILE A 9 -22.47 62.54 -6.21
CA ILE A 9 -21.37 62.95 -5.34
C ILE A 9 -20.77 61.76 -4.58
N LEU A 10 -21.57 60.79 -4.15
CA LEU A 10 -21.06 59.56 -3.53
C LEU A 10 -20.27 58.73 -4.53
N ALA A 11 -20.77 58.55 -5.78
CA ALA A 11 -20.08 57.83 -6.83
C ALA A 11 -18.77 58.52 -7.27
N ALA A 12 -18.75 59.87 -7.28
CA ALA A 12 -17.52 60.64 -7.60
C ALA A 12 -16.48 60.52 -6.46
N LEU A 13 -16.91 60.47 -5.19
CA LEU A 13 -16.01 60.24 -4.06
C LEU A 13 -15.44 58.81 -4.05
N THR A 14 -16.24 57.78 -4.37
CA THR A 14 -15.75 56.40 -4.46
C THR A 14 -14.79 56.21 -5.64
N LEU A 15 -15.04 56.83 -6.79
CA LEU A 15 -14.10 56.82 -7.91
C LEU A 15 -12.80 57.57 -7.61
N ALA A 16 -12.86 58.69 -6.90
CA ALA A 16 -11.67 59.43 -6.47
C ALA A 16 -10.82 58.62 -5.47
N PHE A 17 -11.45 57.85 -4.57
CA PHE A 17 -10.75 56.98 -3.64
C PHE A 17 -10.15 55.74 -4.37
N ALA A 18 -10.83 55.16 -5.35
CA ALA A 18 -10.29 54.10 -6.16
C ALA A 18 -9.09 54.55 -7.01
N ALA A 19 -9.12 55.79 -7.53
CA ALA A 19 -8.01 56.37 -8.26
C ALA A 19 -6.80 56.69 -7.38
N LEU A 20 -7.01 57.07 -6.12
CA LEU A 20 -5.96 57.34 -5.11
C LEU A 20 -5.29 56.04 -4.61
N ALA A 21 -6.02 54.91 -4.63
CA ALA A 21 -5.45 53.61 -4.27
C ALA A 21 -4.59 53.02 -5.41
N LEU A 22 -4.81 53.42 -6.66
CA LEU A 22 -4.09 52.94 -7.84
C LEU A 22 -2.83 53.73 -8.19
N THR A 23 -2.73 55.01 -7.75
CA THR A 23 -1.53 55.81 -7.95
C THR A 23 -0.87 55.99 -6.58
N GLY A 24 0.20 55.25 -6.33
CA GLY A 24 1.02 55.39 -5.13
C GLY A 24 1.31 56.88 -4.86
N CYS A 25 0.51 57.54 -4.02
CA CYS A 25 0.66 58.95 -3.69
C CYS A 25 1.98 59.18 -2.95
N LYS A 26 2.94 59.69 -3.69
CA LYS A 26 4.12 60.32 -3.12
C LYS A 26 3.69 61.59 -2.40
N LYS A 27 3.91 61.65 -1.08
CA LYS A 27 3.91 62.84 -0.19
C LYS A 27 2.76 63.86 -0.34
N GLY A 28 1.84 63.89 0.59
CA GLY A 28 1.06 65.07 0.81
C GLY A 28 -0.37 64.95 1.32
N LEU A 29 -1.04 63.80 1.31
CA LEU A 29 -2.36 63.68 1.94
C LEU A 29 -2.20 63.40 3.44
N ASN A 30 -2.50 64.38 4.27
CA ASN A 30 -2.58 64.16 5.71
C ASN A 30 -3.91 63.46 6.04
N LEU A 31 -3.87 62.13 6.02
CA LEU A 31 -5.05 61.28 6.25
C LEU A 31 -5.69 61.46 7.62
N GLY A 32 -4.95 61.99 8.59
CA GLY A 32 -5.51 62.40 9.88
C GLY A 32 -6.61 63.46 9.73
N ASN A 33 -6.52 64.37 8.74
CA ASN A 33 -7.56 65.38 8.45
C ASN A 33 -8.83 64.73 7.84
N LEU A 34 -8.78 63.52 7.34
CA LEU A 34 -9.91 62.70 6.86
C LEU A 34 -10.49 61.78 7.93
N GLY A 35 -9.95 61.85 9.18
CA GLY A 35 -10.41 61.03 10.29
C GLY A 35 -9.89 59.59 10.31
N TYR A 36 -8.87 59.25 9.53
CA TYR A 36 -8.19 57.98 9.61
C TYR A 36 -7.08 58.02 10.66
N SER A 37 -6.96 56.96 11.45
CA SER A 37 -5.99 56.87 12.53
C SER A 37 -5.03 55.71 12.40
N ALA A 38 -5.31 54.75 11.53
CA ALA A 38 -4.40 53.66 11.24
C ALA A 38 -4.18 53.45 9.74
N LYS A 39 -2.95 53.14 9.38
CA LYS A 39 -2.55 52.59 8.11
C LYS A 39 -2.23 51.13 8.34
N VAL A 40 -2.92 50.22 7.67
CA VAL A 40 -2.66 48.78 7.71
C VAL A 40 -2.04 48.34 6.41
N VAL A 41 -0.89 47.73 6.51
CA VAL A 41 -0.17 47.12 5.38
C VAL A 41 -0.26 45.61 5.51
N TYR A 42 -0.85 44.96 4.51
CA TYR A 42 -0.84 43.51 4.38
C TYR A 42 0.31 43.13 3.44
N ASP A 43 1.29 42.39 3.96
CA ASP A 43 2.38 41.81 3.19
C ASP A 43 2.06 40.35 2.93
N PHE A 44 1.58 40.02 1.72
CA PHE A 44 1.20 38.68 1.32
C PHE A 44 2.40 37.82 0.95
N ASP A 45 3.53 38.43 0.63
CA ASP A 45 4.76 37.66 0.34
C ASP A 45 5.36 37.09 1.63
N GLY A 46 5.22 37.84 2.73
CA GLY A 46 5.88 37.45 3.95
C GLY A 46 7.38 37.26 3.73
N GLU A 47 7.89 36.15 4.23
CA GLU A 47 9.30 35.75 4.05
C GLU A 47 9.51 34.79 2.89
N THR A 48 8.45 34.28 2.27
CA THR A 48 8.51 33.25 1.23
C THR A 48 8.65 33.78 -0.19
N GLN A 49 8.58 35.10 -0.37
CA GLN A 49 8.69 35.80 -1.67
C GLN A 49 7.76 35.21 -2.74
N THR A 50 6.48 35.08 -2.43
CA THR A 50 5.48 34.44 -3.27
C THR A 50 5.11 35.24 -4.52
N GLY A 51 5.53 36.50 -4.60
CA GLY A 51 5.15 37.42 -5.67
C GLY A 51 3.74 37.99 -5.55
N LEU A 52 3.06 37.79 -4.42
CA LEU A 52 1.70 38.31 -4.16
C LEU A 52 1.69 39.81 -3.79
N GLY A 53 2.82 40.32 -3.33
CA GLY A 53 3.03 41.72 -3.06
C GLY A 53 2.38 42.22 -1.77
N LYS A 54 2.17 43.55 -1.69
CA LYS A 54 1.65 44.24 -0.52
C LYS A 54 0.42 45.03 -0.88
N ARG A 55 -0.53 45.16 0.07
CA ARG A 55 -1.70 45.99 -0.05
C ARG A 55 -1.84 46.87 1.18
N THR A 56 -2.31 48.12 1.01
CA THR A 56 -2.44 49.12 2.08
C THR A 56 -3.87 49.62 2.20
N PHE A 57 -4.39 49.59 3.39
CA PHE A 57 -5.71 50.09 3.75
C PHE A 57 -5.62 51.10 4.88
N TYR A 58 -6.64 51.97 5.02
CA TYR A 58 -6.71 53.00 6.03
C TYR A 58 -7.98 52.83 6.85
N TYR A 59 -7.86 52.81 8.16
CA TYR A 59 -8.95 52.57 9.10
C TYR A 59 -9.18 53.73 10.04
N LYS A 60 -10.45 53.94 10.42
CA LYS A 60 -10.86 54.84 11.47
C LYS A 60 -10.70 54.20 12.85
N PRO A 61 -10.60 54.98 13.95
CA PRO A 61 -10.56 54.41 15.28
C PRO A 61 -11.76 53.48 15.51
N LEU A 62 -11.55 52.41 16.27
CA LEU A 62 -12.57 51.42 16.62
C LEU A 62 -13.25 50.71 15.41
N THR A 63 -12.68 50.82 14.22
CA THR A 63 -13.15 50.08 13.06
C THR A 63 -12.41 48.75 13.00
N PRO A 64 -13.11 47.61 12.88
CA PRO A 64 -12.46 46.32 12.71
C PRO A 64 -11.58 46.32 11.46
N ILE A 65 -10.38 45.78 11.59
CA ILE A 65 -9.49 45.56 10.44
C ILE A 65 -10.06 44.39 9.65
N ILE A 66 -10.15 44.53 8.33
CA ILE A 66 -10.70 43.47 7.45
C ILE A 66 -9.80 42.25 7.49
N LYS A 67 -10.38 41.11 7.84
CA LYS A 67 -9.71 39.83 7.75
C LYS A 67 -9.69 39.39 6.28
N PRO A 68 -8.50 39.12 5.67
CA PRO A 68 -8.43 38.55 4.35
C PRO A 68 -9.08 37.16 4.33
N ASP A 69 -9.78 36.84 3.25
CA ASP A 69 -10.48 35.56 3.06
C ASP A 69 -10.00 34.85 1.80
N THR A 70 -10.27 33.55 1.71
CA THR A 70 -10.08 32.72 0.53
C THR A 70 -11.25 32.82 -0.46
N ASP A 71 -12.36 33.43 -0.07
CA ASP A 71 -13.52 33.68 -0.95
C ASP A 71 -13.17 34.76 -1.98
N LEU A 72 -13.29 34.40 -3.26
CA LEU A 72 -13.02 35.29 -4.40
C LEU A 72 -13.93 36.54 -4.45
N SER A 73 -15.02 36.57 -3.69
CA SER A 73 -15.90 37.70 -3.55
C SER A 73 -15.42 38.74 -2.50
N ALA A 74 -14.42 38.39 -1.68
CA ALA A 74 -13.90 39.30 -0.64
C ALA A 74 -12.98 40.39 -1.23
N ASP A 75 -12.94 41.55 -0.59
CA ASP A 75 -12.08 42.68 -0.97
C ASP A 75 -10.58 42.35 -0.91
N ILE A 76 -10.22 41.41 -0.03
CA ILE A 76 -8.85 40.94 0.16
C ILE A 76 -8.87 39.41 0.14
N VAL A 77 -8.26 38.83 -0.89
CA VAL A 77 -8.21 37.39 -1.07
C VAL A 77 -6.78 36.89 -0.82
N ILE A 78 -6.69 35.82 -0.03
CA ILE A 78 -5.45 35.07 0.17
C ILE A 78 -5.33 34.04 -0.97
N LYS A 79 -4.24 34.10 -1.70
CA LYS A 79 -3.89 33.06 -2.68
C LYS A 79 -2.67 32.31 -2.20
N GLU A 80 -2.88 31.06 -1.84
CA GLU A 80 -1.81 30.17 -1.38
C GLU A 80 -0.78 29.93 -2.48
N PRO A 81 0.52 30.10 -2.20
CA PRO A 81 1.58 29.72 -3.13
C PRO A 81 1.60 28.20 -3.32
N ALA A 82 2.03 27.74 -4.49
CA ALA A 82 2.17 26.32 -4.73
C ALA A 82 3.12 25.66 -3.72
N GLY A 83 2.65 24.62 -3.06
CA GLY A 83 3.41 23.88 -2.06
C GLY A 83 3.43 24.50 -0.66
N TYR A 84 2.59 25.50 -0.40
CA TYR A 84 2.44 26.13 0.91
C TYR A 84 0.97 26.28 1.27
N HIS A 85 0.67 26.32 2.56
CA HIS A 85 -0.63 26.73 3.09
C HIS A 85 -0.48 27.95 3.99
N PHE A 86 -1.56 28.69 4.12
CA PHE A 86 -1.59 29.88 4.97
C PHE A 86 -1.56 29.49 6.46
N ASN A 87 -0.58 30.03 7.19
CA ASN A 87 -0.36 29.73 8.61
C ASN A 87 -0.86 30.86 9.56
N GLY A 88 -1.26 32.01 9.02
CA GLY A 88 -1.79 33.10 9.79
C GLY A 88 -1.19 34.46 9.42
N TRP A 89 -1.85 35.52 9.92
CA TRP A 89 -1.34 36.87 9.87
C TRP A 89 -0.66 37.22 11.19
N TYR A 90 0.55 37.75 11.13
CA TYR A 90 1.31 38.18 12.29
C TYR A 90 1.68 39.67 12.16
N SER A 91 1.65 40.43 13.25
CA SER A 91 2.10 41.81 13.22
C SER A 91 3.62 41.88 13.25
N ALA A 92 4.21 42.66 12.34
CA ALA A 92 5.62 42.97 12.38
C ALA A 92 5.88 44.20 13.23
N GLN A 93 7.01 44.21 13.94
CA GLN A 93 7.50 45.44 14.58
C GLN A 93 7.82 46.48 13.49
N VAL A 94 7.48 47.73 13.78
CA VAL A 94 7.74 48.84 12.86
C VAL A 94 8.57 49.94 13.53
N ASP A 95 9.36 50.63 12.71
CA ASP A 95 10.10 51.81 13.13
C ASP A 95 9.19 53.07 13.26
N GLU A 96 9.76 54.22 13.62
CA GLU A 96 9.04 55.51 13.76
C GLU A 96 8.38 55.98 12.45
N ASP A 97 8.91 55.53 11.30
CA ASP A 97 8.37 55.85 9.98
C ASP A 97 7.31 54.82 9.52
N GLY A 98 7.09 53.74 10.30
CA GLY A 98 6.14 52.68 10.02
C GLY A 98 6.65 51.63 9.01
N ASN A 99 7.97 51.49 8.85
CA ASN A 99 8.56 50.44 8.08
C ASN A 99 8.80 49.21 8.97
N PRO A 100 8.62 47.99 8.45
CA PRO A 100 8.83 46.80 9.25
C PRO A 100 10.30 46.59 9.57
N ILE A 101 10.60 46.27 10.82
CA ILE A 101 11.92 45.98 11.32
C ILE A 101 12.28 44.54 11.00
N LYS A 102 13.50 44.32 10.56
CA LYS A 102 14.06 43.00 10.27
C LYS A 102 15.22 42.69 11.19
N ASP A 103 15.38 41.43 11.53
CA ASP A 103 16.50 40.93 12.32
C ASP A 103 17.80 40.90 11.50
N GLY A 104 18.91 40.45 12.13
CA GLY A 104 20.21 40.33 11.49
C GLY A 104 20.29 39.33 10.33
N SER A 105 19.28 38.44 10.17
CA SER A 105 19.14 37.52 9.07
C SER A 105 18.25 38.04 7.92
N GLY A 106 17.66 39.20 8.10
CA GLY A 106 16.77 39.85 7.13
C GLY A 106 15.30 39.43 7.26
N LYS A 107 14.95 38.68 8.32
CA LYS A 107 13.58 38.27 8.60
C LYS A 107 12.82 39.30 9.39
N TYR A 108 11.49 39.41 9.20
CA TYR A 108 10.64 40.27 9.98
C TYR A 108 10.64 39.86 11.47
N ILE A 109 10.69 40.83 12.37
CA ILE A 109 10.44 40.60 13.79
C ILE A 109 8.94 40.59 13.99
N LEU A 110 8.35 39.42 14.13
CA LEU A 110 6.90 39.18 14.22
C LEU A 110 6.44 39.10 15.69
N SER A 111 5.14 39.29 15.89
CA SER A 111 4.47 38.96 17.17
C SER A 111 4.52 37.44 17.41
N ASP A 112 4.43 37.04 18.71
CA ASP A 112 4.40 35.63 19.09
C ASP A 112 3.08 34.94 18.71
N GLU A 113 1.96 35.74 18.67
CA GLU A 113 0.62 35.25 18.39
C GLU A 113 0.09 35.81 17.07
N PRO A 114 -0.80 35.10 16.38
CA PRO A 114 -1.50 35.60 15.20
C PRO A 114 -2.31 36.86 15.54
N TRP A 115 -2.45 37.74 14.54
CA TRP A 115 -3.26 38.95 14.68
C TRP A 115 -4.74 38.62 14.90
N ASP A 116 -5.32 39.20 15.97
CA ASP A 116 -6.74 39.09 16.25
C ASP A 116 -7.53 40.13 15.45
N PHE A 117 -8.31 39.67 14.49
CA PHE A 117 -9.17 40.53 13.67
C PHE A 117 -10.53 40.85 14.32
N GLU A 118 -10.88 40.20 15.42
CA GLU A 118 -12.18 40.42 16.08
C GLU A 118 -12.17 41.62 17.01
N THR A 119 -11.01 41.94 17.56
CA THR A 119 -10.85 43.16 18.36
C THR A 119 -10.78 44.38 17.45
N GLY A 120 -11.68 45.36 17.69
CA GLY A 120 -11.63 46.62 16.97
C GLY A 120 -10.29 47.33 17.17
N TYR A 121 -9.84 48.07 16.15
CA TYR A 121 -8.63 48.86 16.26
C TYR A 121 -8.83 50.01 17.29
N SER A 122 -8.11 49.93 18.41
CA SER A 122 -8.20 50.92 19.53
C SER A 122 -6.99 51.84 19.60
N GLY A 123 -6.05 51.72 18.63
CA GLY A 123 -4.77 52.42 18.68
C GLY A 123 -4.85 53.93 18.56
N GLU A 124 -3.82 54.59 19.05
CA GLU A 124 -3.68 56.06 19.03
C GLU A 124 -3.48 56.60 17.60
N LYS A 125 -3.64 57.92 17.45
CA LYS A 125 -3.53 58.60 16.16
C LYS A 125 -2.18 58.30 15.46
N LYS A 126 -2.23 57.90 14.17
CA LYS A 126 -1.11 57.68 13.24
C LYS A 126 -0.31 56.41 13.45
N SER A 127 -0.89 55.37 13.95
CA SER A 127 -0.20 54.09 13.99
C SER A 127 -0.16 53.40 12.61
N VAL A 128 0.94 52.75 12.35
CA VAL A 128 1.09 51.82 11.21
C VAL A 128 1.05 50.42 11.78
N ILE A 129 0.16 49.59 11.23
CA ILE A 129 0.09 48.15 11.52
C ILE A 129 0.59 47.46 10.28
N TYR A 130 1.62 46.66 10.45
CA TYR A 130 2.19 45.87 9.37
C TYR A 130 1.91 44.41 9.61
N LEU A 131 1.00 43.82 8.82
CA LEU A 131 0.59 42.41 8.90
C LEU A 131 1.30 41.60 7.84
N VAL A 132 1.98 40.58 8.27
CA VAL A 132 2.77 39.68 7.43
C VAL A 132 2.04 38.34 7.35
N ALA A 133 1.74 37.90 6.14
CA ALA A 133 1.26 36.53 5.91
C ALA A 133 2.39 35.55 6.19
N THR A 134 2.13 34.58 7.03
CA THR A 134 3.05 33.47 7.23
C THR A 134 2.58 32.26 6.46
N TRP A 135 3.53 31.58 5.85
CA TRP A 135 3.27 30.43 4.99
C TRP A 135 4.00 29.22 5.55
N ALA A 136 3.28 28.13 5.76
CA ALA A 136 3.86 26.86 6.13
C ALA A 136 3.94 25.97 4.90
N ARG A 137 5.03 25.21 4.77
CA ARG A 137 5.23 24.31 3.67
C ARG A 137 4.29 23.10 3.77
N ASN A 138 3.72 22.68 2.64
CA ASN A 138 2.94 21.46 2.57
C ASN A 138 3.89 20.27 2.47
N TYR A 139 3.71 19.31 3.34
CA TYR A 139 4.39 18.03 3.29
C TYR A 139 3.38 16.95 2.96
N THR A 140 3.62 16.21 1.90
CA THR A 140 2.68 15.21 1.41
C THR A 140 3.32 13.83 1.33
N PHE A 141 2.53 12.82 1.65
CA PHE A 141 2.85 11.43 1.39
C PHE A 141 1.77 10.84 0.49
N THR A 142 2.17 10.25 -0.63
CA THR A 142 1.25 9.67 -1.60
C THR A 142 1.49 8.18 -1.74
N ILE A 143 0.40 7.40 -1.73
CA ILE A 143 0.39 6.02 -2.16
C ILE A 143 -0.19 6.00 -3.58
N ASP A 144 0.66 5.76 -4.57
CA ASP A 144 0.24 5.63 -5.96
C ASP A 144 -0.12 4.16 -6.27
N VAL A 145 -1.37 3.94 -6.61
CA VAL A 145 -1.90 2.60 -6.91
C VAL A 145 -1.57 2.11 -8.31
N GLY A 146 -0.90 2.92 -9.12
CA GLY A 146 -0.57 2.62 -10.51
C GLY A 146 -1.64 3.05 -11.50
N GLU A 147 -1.24 3.20 -12.76
CA GLU A 147 -2.11 3.72 -13.83
C GLU A 147 -3.30 2.79 -14.11
N GLU A 148 -3.07 1.50 -14.21
CA GLU A 148 -4.12 0.52 -14.50
C GLU A 148 -5.20 0.49 -13.40
N ALA A 149 -4.78 0.51 -12.14
CA ALA A 149 -5.70 0.56 -11.01
C ALA A 149 -6.50 1.89 -11.00
N ARG A 150 -5.86 3.02 -11.29
CA ARG A 150 -6.54 4.33 -11.41
C ARG A 150 -7.57 4.31 -12.55
N ASN A 151 -7.24 3.74 -13.69
CA ASN A 151 -8.16 3.60 -14.82
C ASN A 151 -9.36 2.70 -14.49
N ALA A 152 -9.17 1.76 -13.56
CA ALA A 152 -10.24 0.92 -13.01
C ALA A 152 -11.02 1.59 -11.86
N GLY A 153 -10.74 2.84 -11.53
CA GLY A 153 -11.43 3.62 -10.50
C GLY A 153 -10.85 3.48 -9.09
N VAL A 154 -9.68 2.88 -8.93
CA VAL A 154 -8.97 2.89 -7.64
C VAL A 154 -8.25 4.23 -7.48
N THR A 155 -8.45 4.89 -6.35
CA THR A 155 -7.87 6.21 -6.11
C THR A 155 -6.54 6.11 -5.37
N ASN A 156 -5.60 7.00 -5.70
CA ASN A 156 -4.42 7.20 -4.88
C ASN A 156 -4.82 7.67 -3.47
N THR A 157 -4.05 7.27 -2.47
CA THR A 157 -4.19 7.83 -1.13
C THR A 157 -3.16 8.92 -0.98
N VAL A 158 -3.62 10.14 -0.69
CA VAL A 158 -2.76 11.29 -0.39
C VAL A 158 -2.97 11.66 1.06
N LEU A 159 -1.90 11.73 1.82
CA LEU A 159 -1.89 12.15 3.21
C LEU A 159 -1.17 13.50 3.31
N ASP A 160 -1.96 14.57 3.45
CA ASP A 160 -1.47 15.96 3.48
C ASP A 160 -1.15 16.46 4.90
N HIS A 161 -1.08 15.57 5.89
CA HIS A 161 -1.12 15.95 7.29
C HIS A 161 0.24 15.99 7.99
N TYR A 162 1.31 16.03 7.25
CA TYR A 162 2.63 16.24 7.85
C TYR A 162 2.86 17.72 8.07
N SER A 163 2.69 18.18 9.32
CA SER A 163 2.94 19.58 9.71
C SER A 163 4.43 19.94 9.76
N LYS A 164 5.31 18.95 9.66
CA LYS A 164 6.77 19.12 9.74
C LYS A 164 7.49 17.96 9.03
N PRO A 165 8.76 18.17 8.61
CA PRO A 165 9.61 17.09 8.09
C PRO A 165 9.75 15.94 9.07
N GLY A 166 9.91 14.73 8.54
CA GLY A 166 10.12 13.54 9.35
C GLY A 166 9.91 12.24 8.59
N PRO A 167 10.15 11.10 9.25
CA PRO A 167 9.92 9.79 8.66
C PRO A 167 8.44 9.52 8.47
N VAL A 168 8.11 8.84 7.37
CA VAL A 168 6.75 8.40 7.07
C VAL A 168 6.44 7.13 7.87
N SER A 169 5.26 7.07 8.44
CA SER A 169 4.78 5.84 9.07
C SER A 169 4.23 4.87 8.03
N LYS A 170 4.49 3.55 8.23
CA LYS A 170 3.86 2.51 7.40
C LYS A 170 2.35 2.68 7.40
N PRO A 171 1.69 2.74 6.23
CA PRO A 171 0.24 2.80 6.18
C PRO A 171 -0.40 1.61 6.89
N GLY A 172 -1.37 1.89 7.75
CA GLY A 172 -2.08 0.85 8.49
C GLY A 172 -3.08 0.09 7.63
N GLY A 173 -3.49 -1.10 8.10
CA GLY A 173 -4.52 -1.92 7.47
C GLY A 173 -3.99 -2.88 6.40
N LEU A 174 -4.92 -3.38 5.57
CA LEU A 174 -4.66 -4.42 4.55
C LEU A 174 -4.14 -3.85 3.21
N GLY A 175 -3.74 -2.57 3.19
CA GLY A 175 -3.36 -1.88 1.97
C GLY A 175 -4.57 -1.44 1.11
N PRO A 176 -4.32 -0.81 -0.05
CA PRO A 176 -5.36 -0.41 -0.98
C PRO A 176 -6.08 -1.65 -1.56
N LYS A 177 -7.30 -1.45 -2.07
CA LYS A 177 -8.14 -2.53 -2.61
C LYS A 177 -8.44 -2.30 -4.08
N TRP A 178 -8.23 -3.34 -4.87
CA TRP A 178 -8.60 -3.39 -6.28
C TRP A 178 -9.31 -4.72 -6.57
N SER A 179 -10.53 -4.66 -7.10
CA SER A 179 -11.32 -5.89 -7.39
C SER A 179 -10.60 -6.77 -8.40
N GLY A 180 -10.51 -8.07 -8.12
CA GLY A 180 -9.79 -9.02 -8.96
C GLY A 180 -8.28 -8.99 -8.86
N HIS A 181 -7.73 -8.20 -7.92
CA HIS A 181 -6.29 -8.12 -7.66
C HIS A 181 -5.99 -8.23 -6.18
N THR A 182 -4.78 -8.67 -5.88
CA THR A 182 -4.26 -8.74 -4.50
C THR A 182 -3.16 -7.71 -4.33
N PHE A 183 -3.27 -6.86 -3.30
CA PHE A 183 -2.16 -6.03 -2.86
C PHE A 183 -0.99 -6.93 -2.45
N TYR A 184 0.21 -6.64 -3.00
CA TYR A 184 1.39 -7.46 -2.72
C TYR A 184 2.35 -6.73 -1.80
N TYR A 185 2.92 -5.61 -2.24
CA TYR A 185 3.79 -4.75 -1.41
C TYR A 185 3.83 -3.32 -1.93
N TYR A 186 4.47 -2.46 -1.15
CA TYR A 186 4.87 -1.12 -1.57
C TYR A 186 6.31 -1.14 -2.09
N TYR A 187 6.60 -0.28 -3.09
CA TYR A 187 7.95 -0.08 -3.61
C TYR A 187 8.26 1.41 -3.79
N SER A 188 9.56 1.78 -3.84
CA SER A 188 9.99 3.17 -3.73
C SER A 188 10.36 3.84 -5.05
N ASP A 189 10.79 3.08 -6.07
CA ASP A 189 11.21 3.61 -7.36
C ASP A 189 10.17 3.27 -8.45
N PRO A 190 9.52 4.25 -9.08
CA PRO A 190 8.52 4.00 -10.12
C PRO A 190 9.07 3.27 -11.36
N ASN A 191 10.39 3.30 -11.57
CA ASN A 191 11.06 2.63 -12.69
C ASN A 191 11.59 1.24 -12.32
N ASP A 192 11.57 0.88 -11.04
CA ASP A 192 12.02 -0.40 -10.52
C ASP A 192 11.02 -0.96 -9.50
N ASP A 193 10.08 -1.73 -9.98
CA ASP A 193 9.04 -2.34 -9.14
C ASP A 193 9.59 -3.46 -8.22
N THR A 194 10.88 -3.79 -8.31
CA THR A 194 11.58 -4.68 -7.36
C THR A 194 12.15 -3.93 -6.16
N SER A 195 12.12 -2.59 -6.17
CA SER A 195 12.54 -1.73 -5.06
C SER A 195 11.58 -1.80 -3.87
N ARG A 196 11.31 -3.02 -3.40
CA ARG A 196 10.37 -3.33 -2.32
C ARG A 196 10.72 -2.63 -1.02
N ILE A 197 9.70 -2.07 -0.36
CA ILE A 197 9.80 -1.48 0.97
C ILE A 197 9.42 -2.55 2.00
N TYR A 198 10.39 -2.99 2.81
CA TYR A 198 10.17 -3.89 3.93
C TYR A 198 9.74 -3.13 5.18
N ASP A 199 9.24 -3.83 6.18
CA ASP A 199 8.75 -3.21 7.42
C ASP A 199 9.82 -2.38 8.15
N SER A 200 11.09 -2.79 8.06
CA SER A 200 12.24 -2.06 8.61
C SER A 200 12.57 -0.77 7.86
N ASP A 201 12.13 -0.62 6.62
CA ASP A 201 12.60 0.44 5.71
C ASP A 201 11.75 1.71 5.80
N TRP A 202 10.56 1.62 6.40
CA TRP A 202 9.64 2.75 6.51
C TRP A 202 10.25 3.96 7.23
N SER A 203 11.12 3.73 8.21
CA SER A 203 11.84 4.80 8.91
C SER A 203 12.84 5.56 8.02
N ASN A 204 13.23 4.97 6.88
CA ASN A 204 14.15 5.57 5.91
C ASN A 204 13.42 6.41 4.86
N ILE A 205 12.09 6.30 4.79
CA ILE A 205 11.27 7.12 3.91
C ILE A 205 10.96 8.42 4.65
N VAL A 206 11.68 9.48 4.26
CA VAL A 206 11.67 10.75 4.99
C VAL A 206 11.17 11.88 4.09
N ILE A 207 10.17 12.60 4.59
CA ILE A 207 9.77 13.89 4.04
C ILE A 207 10.71 14.94 4.59
N SER A 208 11.30 15.78 3.73
CA SER A 208 12.24 16.83 4.10
C SER A 208 11.92 18.15 3.40
N ASP A 209 12.61 19.21 3.77
CA ASP A 209 12.49 20.49 3.08
C ASP A 209 12.97 20.42 1.63
N GLU A 210 13.94 19.55 1.34
CA GLU A 210 14.42 19.30 -0.02
C GLU A 210 13.45 18.41 -0.81
N ASN A 211 12.76 17.48 -0.10
CA ASN A 211 11.80 16.57 -0.68
C ASN A 211 10.48 16.59 0.11
N PRO A 212 9.64 17.64 -0.08
CA PRO A 212 8.41 17.83 0.68
C PRO A 212 7.27 16.89 0.26
N ALA A 213 7.40 16.23 -0.88
CA ALA A 213 6.41 15.29 -1.40
C ALA A 213 7.07 13.95 -1.69
N VAL A 214 6.65 12.92 -0.96
CA VAL A 214 7.16 11.56 -1.11
C VAL A 214 6.06 10.66 -1.63
N THR A 215 6.37 9.83 -2.63
CA THR A 215 5.44 8.86 -3.20
C THR A 215 6.00 7.45 -3.04
N VAL A 216 5.14 6.52 -2.65
CA VAL A 216 5.39 5.09 -2.74
C VAL A 216 4.37 4.46 -3.68
N TYR A 217 4.74 3.37 -4.30
CA TYR A 217 3.96 2.71 -5.34
C TYR A 217 3.47 1.37 -4.87
N VAL A 218 2.38 0.87 -5.47
CA VAL A 218 1.75 -0.40 -5.12
C VAL A 218 2.05 -1.45 -6.18
N LYS A 219 2.58 -2.60 -5.75
CA LYS A 219 2.66 -3.80 -6.57
C LYS A 219 1.40 -4.63 -6.39
N TRP A 220 0.78 -4.97 -7.51
CA TRP A 220 -0.41 -5.81 -7.57
C TRP A 220 -0.09 -7.18 -8.16
N LEU A 221 -0.79 -8.19 -7.67
CA LEU A 221 -0.90 -9.49 -8.34
C LEU A 221 -2.30 -9.61 -8.92
N GLU A 222 -2.41 -9.99 -10.20
CA GLU A 222 -3.69 -10.31 -10.81
C GLU A 222 -4.30 -11.54 -10.15
N GLY A 223 -5.57 -11.49 -9.78
CA GLY A 223 -6.28 -12.55 -9.07
C GLY A 223 -6.35 -12.36 -7.56
N ASN A 224 -7.08 -13.27 -6.93
CA ASN A 224 -7.22 -13.32 -5.47
C ASN A 224 -6.24 -14.33 -4.88
N TRP A 225 -5.23 -13.85 -4.18
CA TRP A 225 -4.15 -14.67 -3.62
C TRP A 225 -4.09 -14.59 -2.10
N THR A 226 -3.70 -15.68 -1.48
CA THR A 226 -3.15 -15.70 -0.13
C THR A 226 -1.63 -15.58 -0.25
N ILE A 227 -1.08 -14.44 0.15
CA ILE A 227 0.38 -14.24 0.20
C ILE A 227 0.92 -14.98 1.41
N VAL A 228 1.88 -15.87 1.17
CA VAL A 228 2.41 -16.79 2.16
C VAL A 228 3.82 -16.38 2.55
N THR A 229 3.98 -15.95 3.79
CA THR A 229 5.28 -15.58 4.40
C THR A 229 5.62 -16.45 5.60
N ASP A 230 4.66 -17.25 6.09
CA ASP A 230 4.81 -18.09 7.28
C ASP A 230 4.08 -19.43 7.12
N LYS A 231 4.63 -20.49 7.74
CA LYS A 231 4.07 -21.84 7.69
C LYS A 231 2.64 -21.98 8.22
N GLN A 232 2.20 -21.10 9.13
CA GLN A 232 0.83 -21.17 9.67
C GLN A 232 -0.22 -20.88 8.59
N GLN A 233 0.11 -20.07 7.59
CA GLN A 233 -0.79 -19.71 6.49
C GLN A 233 -1.07 -20.87 5.53
N ILE A 234 -0.15 -21.86 5.45
CA ILE A 234 -0.28 -23.05 4.63
C ILE A 234 -0.21 -24.36 5.43
N ARG A 235 -0.31 -24.27 6.75
CA ARG A 235 -0.34 -25.47 7.61
C ARG A 235 -1.48 -26.43 7.23
N SER A 236 -2.57 -25.91 6.67
CA SER A 236 -3.67 -26.65 6.10
C SER A 236 -4.08 -26.00 4.77
N LEU A 237 -3.95 -26.73 3.67
CA LEU A 237 -4.31 -26.21 2.36
C LEU A 237 -5.82 -26.32 2.13
N PHE A 238 -6.41 -25.29 1.52
CA PHE A 238 -7.82 -25.25 1.15
C PHE A 238 -8.00 -25.48 -0.36
N PRO A 239 -9.02 -26.24 -0.78
CA PRO A 239 -9.14 -26.75 -2.15
C PRO A 239 -9.25 -25.69 -3.25
N LYS A 240 -9.77 -24.49 -2.96
CA LYS A 240 -10.05 -23.45 -3.96
C LYS A 240 -9.27 -22.15 -3.71
N THR A 241 -8.26 -22.20 -2.84
CA THR A 241 -7.46 -21.03 -2.49
C THR A 241 -6.23 -20.95 -3.39
N ASN A 242 -5.98 -19.76 -3.93
CA ASN A 242 -4.71 -19.48 -4.60
C ASN A 242 -3.68 -19.07 -3.54
N TYR A 243 -2.52 -19.72 -3.57
CA TYR A 243 -1.38 -19.44 -2.68
C TYR A 243 -0.21 -18.91 -3.50
N TYR A 244 0.39 -17.83 -3.02
CA TYR A 244 1.60 -17.25 -3.61
C TYR A 244 2.66 -17.14 -2.53
N LEU A 245 3.77 -17.86 -2.66
CA LEU A 245 4.85 -17.81 -1.67
C LEU A 245 5.67 -16.52 -1.85
N ASP A 246 5.91 -15.86 -0.74
CA ASP A 246 6.71 -14.63 -0.64
C ASP A 246 7.95 -14.83 0.26
N ALA A 247 8.18 -16.05 0.68
CA ALA A 247 9.34 -16.47 1.45
C ALA A 247 9.54 -17.99 1.33
N ASP A 248 10.75 -18.44 1.65
CA ASP A 248 11.02 -19.85 1.93
C ASP A 248 10.29 -20.25 3.22
N ILE A 249 9.60 -21.40 3.19
CA ILE A 249 8.77 -21.85 4.30
C ILE A 249 9.38 -23.09 4.94
N ASP A 250 9.85 -22.94 6.17
CA ASP A 250 10.42 -24.05 6.96
C ASP A 250 9.40 -24.57 7.97
N PHE A 251 9.03 -25.84 7.84
CA PHE A 251 8.13 -26.55 8.73
C PHE A 251 8.84 -27.19 9.95
N SER A 252 10.12 -27.00 10.14
CA SER A 252 10.77 -27.51 11.35
C SER A 252 10.21 -26.88 12.63
N ASP A 253 10.25 -27.64 13.74
CA ASP A 253 10.04 -27.10 15.08
C ASP A 253 11.29 -26.40 15.62
N SER A 254 11.26 -25.89 16.83
CA SER A 254 12.40 -25.22 17.45
C SER A 254 13.62 -26.15 17.71
N LYS A 255 13.44 -27.45 17.52
CA LYS A 255 14.51 -28.48 17.65
C LYS A 255 14.99 -28.99 16.29
N GLY A 256 14.46 -28.45 15.20
CA GLY A 256 14.79 -28.86 13.84
C GLY A 256 14.02 -30.11 13.35
N ASN A 257 13.01 -30.60 14.09
CA ASN A 257 12.23 -31.76 13.61
C ASN A 257 11.13 -31.31 12.66
N PRO A 258 10.83 -32.12 11.62
CA PRO A 258 9.72 -31.87 10.73
C PRO A 258 8.38 -31.77 11.47
N THR A 259 7.55 -30.79 11.11
CA THR A 259 6.19 -30.64 11.66
C THR A 259 5.12 -30.93 10.62
N GLU A 260 3.87 -31.05 11.09
CA GLU A 260 2.76 -31.44 10.24
C GLU A 260 2.29 -30.32 9.33
N MET A 261 2.15 -30.66 8.04
CA MET A 261 1.39 -29.89 7.05
C MET A 261 0.22 -30.74 6.57
N LYS A 262 -0.97 -30.17 6.45
CA LYS A 262 -2.15 -30.90 5.96
C LYS A 262 -2.42 -30.54 4.50
N GLY A 263 -2.50 -31.57 3.69
CA GLY A 263 -2.81 -31.45 2.27
C GLY A 263 -4.29 -31.15 1.98
N ALA A 264 -4.59 -30.88 0.72
CA ALA A 264 -5.94 -30.62 0.23
C ALA A 264 -6.52 -31.81 -0.53
N LYS A 265 -7.85 -31.95 -0.49
CA LYS A 265 -8.60 -32.84 -1.39
C LYS A 265 -9.19 -32.02 -2.54
N ASN A 266 -9.15 -32.55 -3.76
CA ASN A 266 -9.72 -31.92 -4.97
C ASN A 266 -9.24 -30.48 -5.16
N TYR A 267 -7.94 -30.29 -5.19
CA TYR A 267 -7.35 -28.96 -5.31
C TYR A 267 -7.61 -28.37 -6.71
N ASP A 268 -8.27 -27.22 -6.75
CA ASP A 268 -8.70 -26.51 -7.97
C ASP A 268 -8.27 -25.04 -7.96
N GLY A 269 -7.33 -24.70 -7.08
CA GLY A 269 -6.68 -23.40 -6.98
C GLY A 269 -5.32 -23.36 -7.67
N ILE A 270 -4.62 -22.26 -7.53
CA ILE A 270 -3.24 -22.07 -8.00
C ILE A 270 -2.31 -22.05 -6.79
N PHE A 271 -1.29 -22.92 -6.81
CA PHE A 271 -0.20 -22.89 -5.87
C PHE A 271 1.07 -22.43 -6.61
N ASP A 272 1.44 -21.17 -6.44
CA ASP A 272 2.64 -20.59 -7.04
C ASP A 272 3.71 -20.39 -5.96
N GLY A 273 4.78 -21.16 -6.07
CA GLY A 273 5.92 -21.05 -5.18
C GLY A 273 6.79 -19.83 -5.41
N ASN A 274 6.61 -19.11 -6.53
CA ASN A 274 7.40 -17.92 -6.87
C ASN A 274 8.93 -18.13 -6.78
N GLY A 275 9.38 -19.37 -7.01
CA GLY A 275 10.80 -19.75 -6.89
C GLY A 275 11.25 -20.06 -5.46
N HIS A 276 10.38 -19.93 -4.47
CA HIS A 276 10.65 -20.28 -3.07
C HIS A 276 10.51 -21.78 -2.81
N LYS A 277 10.99 -22.20 -1.66
CA LYS A 277 10.96 -23.60 -1.24
C LYS A 277 10.13 -23.81 0.04
N ILE A 278 9.62 -25.04 0.15
CA ILE A 278 8.99 -25.56 1.37
C ILE A 278 9.88 -26.70 1.88
N THR A 279 10.27 -26.60 3.15
CA THR A 279 11.21 -27.55 3.73
C THR A 279 10.64 -28.18 5.01
N ASN A 280 11.12 -29.40 5.32
CA ASN A 280 10.94 -30.06 6.62
C ASN A 280 9.48 -30.27 7.03
N PHE A 281 8.55 -30.52 6.09
CA PHE A 281 7.21 -30.91 6.49
C PHE A 281 7.08 -32.45 6.54
N LYS A 282 6.17 -32.90 7.39
CA LYS A 282 5.64 -34.26 7.39
C LYS A 282 4.12 -34.21 7.20
N TYR A 283 3.62 -34.90 6.20
CA TYR A 283 2.19 -35.12 6.01
C TYR A 283 1.87 -36.60 6.18
N THR A 284 1.04 -36.93 7.18
CA THR A 284 0.68 -38.33 7.45
C THR A 284 -0.82 -38.54 7.23
N VAL A 285 -1.14 -39.50 6.37
CA VAL A 285 -2.51 -39.89 6.07
C VAL A 285 -2.77 -41.27 6.66
N TYR A 286 -3.82 -41.43 7.45
CA TYR A 286 -4.33 -42.72 7.91
C TYR A 286 -5.64 -43.00 7.21
N VAL A 287 -5.66 -44.09 6.43
CA VAL A 287 -6.83 -44.55 5.71
C VAL A 287 -7.52 -45.62 6.55
N THR A 288 -8.45 -45.21 7.40
CA THR A 288 -9.29 -46.08 8.22
C THR A 288 -10.74 -45.92 7.81
N PRO A 289 -11.26 -46.77 6.92
CA PRO A 289 -12.66 -46.67 6.51
C PRO A 289 -13.60 -46.96 7.67
N LYS A 290 -14.60 -46.11 7.83
CA LYS A 290 -15.73 -46.40 8.72
C LYS A 290 -16.79 -47.18 7.98
N PRO A 291 -17.57 -48.05 8.65
CA PRO A 291 -18.66 -48.78 8.02
C PRO A 291 -19.62 -47.83 7.29
N GLY A 292 -19.84 -48.05 5.99
CA GLY A 292 -20.72 -47.24 5.14
C GLY A 292 -20.11 -45.95 4.56
N GLU A 293 -18.84 -45.65 4.84
CA GLU A 293 -18.14 -44.50 4.30
C GLU A 293 -17.46 -44.84 2.97
N THR A 294 -17.69 -44.06 1.92
CA THR A 294 -16.94 -44.17 0.66
C THR A 294 -15.59 -43.50 0.85
N VAL A 295 -14.53 -44.26 0.89
CA VAL A 295 -13.16 -43.77 1.02
C VAL A 295 -12.61 -43.41 -0.34
N SER A 296 -11.96 -42.25 -0.44
CA SER A 296 -11.17 -41.87 -1.62
C SER A 296 -10.04 -42.90 -1.83
N ASN A 297 -9.69 -43.15 -3.07
CA ASN A 297 -8.55 -44.00 -3.42
C ASN A 297 -7.29 -43.16 -3.74
N GLU A 298 -7.36 -41.86 -3.54
CA GLU A 298 -6.37 -40.89 -4.01
C GLU A 298 -5.67 -40.24 -2.80
N TYR A 299 -4.33 -40.31 -2.75
CA TYR A 299 -3.53 -39.86 -1.61
C TYR A 299 -2.24 -39.19 -2.09
N GLY A 300 -1.89 -38.12 -1.43
CA GLY A 300 -0.72 -37.27 -1.66
C GLY A 300 -0.87 -35.96 -0.91
N LEU A 301 0.07 -35.05 -1.04
CA LEU A 301 -0.07 -33.70 -0.51
C LEU A 301 -1.37 -33.05 -1.03
N PHE A 302 -1.71 -33.31 -2.26
CA PHE A 302 -3.04 -33.12 -2.83
C PHE A 302 -3.63 -34.49 -3.14
N ALA A 303 -4.79 -34.83 -2.57
CA ALA A 303 -5.39 -36.14 -2.89
C ALA A 303 -5.70 -36.26 -4.39
N SER A 304 -6.34 -35.22 -4.95
CA SER A 304 -6.50 -35.04 -6.40
C SER A 304 -6.41 -33.56 -6.78
N ILE A 305 -6.05 -33.33 -8.04
CA ILE A 305 -6.00 -32.00 -8.64
C ILE A 305 -7.08 -31.90 -9.70
N GLY A 306 -7.93 -30.86 -9.54
CA GLY A 306 -9.06 -30.58 -10.41
C GLY A 306 -8.65 -29.91 -11.73
N ASN A 307 -9.66 -29.60 -12.55
CA ASN A 307 -9.43 -29.11 -13.93
C ASN A 307 -8.68 -27.76 -13.99
N ASN A 308 -8.82 -26.90 -12.98
CA ASN A 308 -8.17 -25.60 -12.93
C ASN A 308 -6.96 -25.58 -11.97
N GLY A 309 -6.67 -26.71 -11.33
CA GLY A 309 -5.60 -26.80 -10.37
C GLY A 309 -4.22 -26.61 -11.03
N VAL A 310 -3.42 -25.73 -10.46
CA VAL A 310 -2.06 -25.39 -10.92
C VAL A 310 -1.10 -25.48 -9.75
N ILE A 311 0.05 -26.10 -9.95
CA ILE A 311 1.16 -26.08 -8.99
C ILE A 311 2.42 -25.77 -9.78
N ARG A 312 3.11 -24.70 -9.41
CA ARG A 312 4.27 -24.24 -10.17
C ARG A 312 5.31 -23.52 -9.32
N ASN A 313 6.53 -23.45 -9.85
CA ASN A 313 7.62 -22.61 -9.32
C ASN A 313 7.93 -22.87 -7.84
N VAL A 314 7.87 -24.12 -7.37
CA VAL A 314 8.07 -24.49 -5.97
C VAL A 314 9.08 -25.63 -5.84
N ALA A 315 9.98 -25.51 -4.86
CA ALA A 315 10.86 -26.59 -4.46
C ALA A 315 10.39 -27.21 -3.14
N PHE A 316 10.46 -28.55 -3.05
CA PHE A 316 10.26 -29.30 -1.82
C PHE A 316 11.58 -29.91 -1.39
N GLU A 317 12.05 -29.62 -0.18
CA GLU A 317 13.31 -30.17 0.33
C GLU A 317 13.11 -30.85 1.69
N ASN A 318 13.65 -32.05 1.87
CA ASN A 318 13.58 -32.82 3.12
C ASN A 318 12.13 -32.98 3.65
N CYS A 319 11.21 -33.28 2.75
CA CYS A 319 9.78 -33.39 3.08
C CYS A 319 9.33 -34.85 3.00
N THR A 320 8.34 -35.22 3.83
CA THR A 320 7.82 -36.58 3.86
C THR A 320 6.31 -36.59 3.70
N VAL A 321 5.84 -37.40 2.76
CA VAL A 321 4.42 -37.82 2.65
C VAL A 321 4.32 -39.28 3.05
N GLU A 322 3.63 -39.57 4.15
CA GLU A 322 3.42 -40.91 4.68
C GLU A 322 1.95 -41.30 4.51
N VAL A 323 1.69 -42.42 3.85
CA VAL A 323 0.34 -42.93 3.61
C VAL A 323 0.19 -44.31 4.22
N ASN A 324 -0.61 -44.41 5.26
CA ASN A 324 -0.91 -45.66 5.95
C ASN A 324 -2.26 -46.19 5.47
N LEU A 325 -2.23 -47.15 4.56
CA LEU A 325 -3.41 -47.76 3.95
C LEU A 325 -4.01 -48.81 4.89
N GLY A 326 -5.18 -48.50 5.47
CA GLY A 326 -5.98 -49.44 6.23
C GLY A 326 -6.80 -50.37 5.34
N ALA A 327 -7.61 -51.24 5.95
CA ALA A 327 -8.52 -52.12 5.23
C ALA A 327 -9.51 -51.28 4.43
N GLN A 328 -9.61 -51.55 3.15
CA GLN A 328 -10.71 -51.11 2.33
C GLN A 328 -11.70 -52.22 2.07
N GLN A 329 -12.99 -51.91 2.09
CA GLN A 329 -14.06 -52.91 1.94
C GLN A 329 -14.32 -53.30 0.50
N THR A 330 -13.71 -52.63 -0.47
CA THR A 330 -13.95 -52.92 -1.89
C THR A 330 -12.62 -53.15 -2.60
N SER A 331 -12.61 -54.11 -3.51
CA SER A 331 -11.52 -54.37 -4.44
C SER A 331 -11.19 -53.12 -5.25
N GLY A 332 -10.21 -52.36 -4.83
CA GLY A 332 -9.83 -51.08 -5.48
C GLY A 332 -8.32 -50.95 -5.58
N ARG A 333 -7.92 -50.07 -6.46
CA ARG A 333 -6.55 -49.59 -6.60
C ARG A 333 -6.39 -48.31 -5.77
N TYR A 334 -5.26 -48.17 -5.13
CA TYR A 334 -4.85 -46.92 -4.46
C TYR A 334 -3.93 -46.15 -5.41
N TYR A 335 -4.23 -44.88 -5.58
CA TYR A 335 -3.41 -43.96 -6.36
C TYR A 335 -2.65 -43.05 -5.38
N VAL A 336 -1.34 -43.21 -5.29
CA VAL A 336 -0.53 -42.57 -4.28
C VAL A 336 0.67 -41.86 -4.91
N GLY A 337 0.83 -40.59 -4.66
CA GLY A 337 1.98 -39.82 -5.09
C GLY A 337 2.42 -38.81 -4.02
N PHE A 338 3.65 -38.38 -4.07
CA PHE A 338 4.13 -37.36 -3.15
C PHE A 338 3.31 -36.04 -3.29
N LEU A 339 3.20 -35.56 -4.52
CA LEU A 339 2.47 -34.34 -4.82
C LEU A 339 0.96 -34.60 -4.90
N CYS A 340 0.56 -35.63 -5.65
CA CYS A 340 -0.85 -35.90 -5.90
C CYS A 340 -1.14 -37.36 -6.16
N GLY A 341 -2.24 -37.87 -5.59
CA GLY A 341 -2.72 -39.23 -5.92
C GLY A 341 -3.24 -39.32 -7.33
N LYS A 342 -4.05 -38.39 -7.77
CA LYS A 342 -4.62 -38.39 -9.11
C LYS A 342 -4.75 -37.02 -9.73
N VAL A 343 -4.34 -36.88 -10.98
CA VAL A 343 -4.54 -35.67 -11.79
C VAL A 343 -5.73 -35.89 -12.73
N SER A 344 -6.68 -34.94 -12.74
CA SER A 344 -7.86 -34.98 -13.60
C SER A 344 -7.47 -35.01 -15.09
N ALA A 345 -8.25 -35.71 -15.91
CA ALA A 345 -8.03 -35.81 -17.36
C ALA A 345 -8.04 -34.42 -18.06
N ASN A 346 -8.74 -33.46 -17.52
CA ASN A 346 -8.85 -32.11 -18.10
C ASN A 346 -7.77 -31.13 -17.60
N THR A 347 -6.99 -31.50 -16.60
CA THR A 347 -5.88 -30.67 -16.09
C THR A 347 -4.72 -30.72 -17.06
N LYS A 348 -4.25 -29.59 -17.56
CA LYS A 348 -3.09 -29.54 -18.47
C LYS A 348 -1.80 -29.82 -17.70
N LEU A 349 -0.88 -30.59 -18.28
CA LEU A 349 0.43 -30.84 -17.66
C LEU A 349 1.30 -29.58 -17.59
N SER A 350 1.07 -28.60 -18.45
CA SER A 350 1.65 -27.25 -18.32
C SER A 350 1.25 -26.51 -17.03
N ALA A 351 0.26 -27.04 -16.30
CA ALA A 351 -0.08 -26.56 -14.97
C ALA A 351 0.96 -26.92 -13.89
N PHE A 352 1.87 -27.87 -14.22
CA PHE A 352 2.92 -28.36 -13.32
C PHE A 352 4.29 -28.01 -13.87
N THR A 353 4.77 -26.80 -13.60
CA THR A 353 6.06 -26.31 -14.13
C THR A 353 6.96 -25.78 -13.02
N GLY A 354 8.28 -25.93 -13.19
CA GLY A 354 9.24 -25.41 -12.22
C GLY A 354 9.13 -26.04 -10.83
N ILE A 355 8.68 -27.30 -10.74
CA ILE A 355 8.59 -28.02 -9.47
C ILE A 355 9.88 -28.82 -9.29
N LYS A 356 10.45 -28.76 -8.08
CA LYS A 356 11.69 -29.48 -7.74
C LYS A 356 11.50 -30.26 -6.44
N PHE A 357 12.14 -31.42 -6.39
CA PHE A 357 12.19 -32.26 -5.19
C PHE A 357 13.64 -32.56 -4.84
N LYS A 358 13.96 -32.43 -3.55
CA LYS A 358 15.28 -32.78 -3.03
C LYS A 358 15.14 -33.46 -1.67
N ASP A 359 15.75 -34.65 -1.53
CA ASP A 359 15.72 -35.40 -0.27
C ASP A 359 14.31 -35.64 0.28
N CYS A 360 13.31 -35.78 -0.61
CA CYS A 360 11.94 -36.02 -0.25
C CYS A 360 11.65 -37.52 -0.14
N VAL A 361 10.63 -37.90 0.66
CA VAL A 361 10.24 -39.28 0.88
C VAL A 361 8.73 -39.45 0.68
N LEU A 362 8.35 -40.39 -0.18
CA LEU A 362 7.00 -40.96 -0.23
C LEU A 362 7.04 -42.31 0.47
N ASP A 363 6.44 -42.45 1.65
CA ASP A 363 6.42 -43.68 2.45
C ASP A 363 4.99 -44.24 2.50
N VAL A 364 4.78 -45.37 1.80
CA VAL A 364 3.47 -46.02 1.72
C VAL A 364 3.50 -47.33 2.47
N LYS A 365 2.59 -47.51 3.42
CA LYS A 365 2.47 -48.69 4.24
C LYS A 365 1.10 -49.31 4.07
N ARG A 366 1.04 -50.55 3.64
CA ARG A 366 -0.18 -51.38 3.65
C ARG A 366 -0.31 -52.03 5.02
N LEU A 367 -1.29 -51.60 5.78
CA LEU A 367 -1.62 -52.29 7.03
C LEU A 367 -2.18 -53.70 6.71
N ALA A 368 -2.15 -54.60 7.65
CA ALA A 368 -2.40 -56.04 7.44
C ALA A 368 -3.64 -56.39 6.61
N GLN A 369 -4.67 -55.56 6.67
CA GLN A 369 -5.92 -55.74 5.93
C GLN A 369 -5.89 -55.15 4.51
N ALA A 370 -4.89 -54.34 4.16
CA ALA A 370 -4.68 -53.77 2.83
C ALA A 370 -3.63 -54.55 2.02
N ILE A 371 -2.98 -55.54 2.61
CA ILE A 371 -2.03 -56.43 1.93
C ILE A 371 -2.79 -57.17 0.81
N GLY A 372 -2.34 -57.05 -0.43
CA GLY A 372 -2.99 -57.63 -1.62
C GLY A 372 -3.78 -56.63 -2.46
N HIS A 373 -3.94 -55.40 -2.03
CA HIS A 373 -4.45 -54.32 -2.89
C HIS A 373 -3.34 -53.73 -3.75
N ASP A 374 -3.68 -53.40 -4.99
CA ASP A 374 -2.78 -52.72 -5.89
C ASP A 374 -2.53 -51.26 -5.42
N VAL A 375 -1.29 -50.86 -5.35
CA VAL A 375 -0.87 -49.49 -5.09
C VAL A 375 -0.19 -48.94 -6.34
N LEU A 376 -0.79 -47.93 -6.95
CA LEU A 376 -0.23 -47.25 -8.11
C LEU A 376 0.57 -46.02 -7.63
N LEU A 377 1.87 -46.09 -7.89
CA LEU A 377 2.84 -45.05 -7.49
C LEU A 377 3.26 -44.18 -8.70
N GLY A 378 2.49 -44.24 -9.78
CA GLY A 378 2.81 -43.61 -11.04
C GLY A 378 3.69 -44.48 -11.92
N ALA A 379 3.84 -44.07 -13.16
CA ALA A 379 4.67 -44.76 -14.17
C ALA A 379 5.57 -43.72 -14.86
N ASP A 380 6.66 -44.19 -15.42
CA ASP A 380 7.61 -43.41 -16.23
C ASP A 380 8.06 -42.11 -15.51
N ASN A 381 7.84 -40.98 -16.18
CA ASN A 381 8.25 -39.67 -15.72
C ASN A 381 7.47 -39.16 -14.49
N TYR A 382 6.45 -39.86 -14.00
CA TYR A 382 5.61 -39.45 -12.88
C TYR A 382 5.83 -40.27 -11.62
N SER A 383 6.65 -41.30 -11.69
CA SER A 383 6.84 -42.24 -10.58
C SER A 383 7.15 -41.53 -9.27
N GLY A 384 6.37 -41.83 -8.25
CA GLY A 384 6.46 -41.19 -6.93
C GLY A 384 5.93 -39.78 -6.83
N ILE A 385 5.70 -39.07 -7.92
CA ILE A 385 5.17 -37.68 -7.92
C ILE A 385 3.64 -37.74 -7.99
N PHE A 386 3.09 -38.47 -8.96
CA PHE A 386 1.66 -38.68 -9.15
C PHE A 386 1.36 -40.18 -9.12
N GLY A 387 0.27 -40.56 -8.44
CA GLY A 387 -0.19 -41.96 -8.45
C GLY A 387 -0.83 -42.33 -9.76
N GLU A 388 -1.62 -41.46 -10.37
CA GLU A 388 -2.20 -41.60 -11.69
C GLU A 388 -2.34 -40.27 -12.39
N VAL A 389 -2.03 -40.26 -13.67
CA VAL A 389 -2.32 -39.16 -14.58
C VAL A 389 -3.30 -39.68 -15.64
N ALA A 390 -4.56 -39.23 -15.57
CA ALA A 390 -5.61 -39.76 -16.41
C ALA A 390 -5.42 -39.40 -17.89
N ASP A 391 -5.52 -40.43 -18.76
CA ASP A 391 -5.66 -40.45 -20.22
C ASP A 391 -4.91 -39.35 -21.01
N ARG A 392 -3.56 -39.49 -21.09
CA ARG A 392 -2.71 -38.49 -21.74
C ARG A 392 -1.84 -39.12 -22.84
N LYS A 393 -2.28 -38.88 -24.04
CA LYS A 393 -1.54 -39.40 -25.20
C LYS A 393 -0.49 -38.42 -25.78
N ASN A 394 -0.49 -37.15 -25.44
CA ASN A 394 0.32 -36.13 -26.13
C ASN A 394 0.85 -34.97 -25.27
N ASP A 395 0.76 -35.03 -23.95
CA ASP A 395 1.25 -33.93 -23.09
C ASP A 395 2.60 -34.34 -22.48
N GLU A 396 3.64 -33.58 -22.76
CA GLU A 396 4.94 -33.76 -22.13
C GLU A 396 4.95 -33.06 -20.74
N PHE A 397 5.04 -33.87 -19.69
CA PHE A 397 5.41 -33.42 -18.36
C PHE A 397 6.88 -33.71 -18.15
N VAL A 398 7.69 -32.69 -17.98
CA VAL A 398 9.13 -32.88 -17.79
C VAL A 398 9.53 -32.24 -16.47
N ILE A 399 9.76 -33.08 -15.46
CA ILE A 399 10.63 -32.71 -14.34
C ILE A 399 12.00 -33.29 -14.68
N GLY A 400 13.05 -32.51 -14.72
CA GLY A 400 14.42 -32.95 -14.96
C GLY A 400 14.84 -34.01 -13.95
N ASP A 401 15.73 -34.92 -14.33
CA ASP A 401 16.17 -35.99 -13.42
C ASP A 401 16.82 -35.47 -12.15
N GLU A 402 17.49 -34.33 -12.24
CA GLU A 402 18.08 -33.59 -11.13
C GLU A 402 17.03 -32.99 -10.17
N ASP A 403 15.82 -32.78 -10.63
CA ASP A 403 14.71 -32.20 -9.86
C ASP A 403 13.78 -33.28 -9.23
N ARG A 404 14.09 -34.58 -9.41
CA ARG A 404 13.28 -35.73 -8.95
C ARG A 404 13.79 -36.38 -7.66
N GLY A 405 14.30 -35.64 -6.72
CA GLY A 405 14.84 -36.16 -5.47
C GLY A 405 13.78 -36.72 -4.52
N ILE A 406 12.96 -37.71 -4.98
CA ILE A 406 11.98 -38.43 -4.17
C ILE A 406 12.39 -39.88 -4.02
N THR A 407 12.56 -40.31 -2.77
CA THR A 407 12.69 -41.73 -2.42
C THR A 407 11.31 -42.34 -2.18
N VAL A 408 10.91 -43.31 -2.96
CA VAL A 408 9.62 -44.02 -2.84
C VAL A 408 9.82 -45.29 -2.05
N LYS A 409 9.03 -45.50 -1.00
CA LYS A 409 9.00 -46.74 -0.19
C LYS A 409 7.61 -47.33 -0.20
N LEU A 410 7.52 -48.61 -0.41
CA LEU A 410 6.29 -49.40 -0.26
C LEU A 410 6.57 -50.53 0.73
N ASP A 411 5.83 -50.59 1.83
CA ASP A 411 5.98 -51.55 2.92
C ASP A 411 7.43 -51.65 3.43
N ASN A 412 8.12 -50.51 3.56
CA ASN A 412 9.53 -50.33 3.91
C ASN A 412 10.56 -50.75 2.85
N GLU A 413 10.15 -51.19 1.67
CA GLU A 413 11.06 -51.49 0.55
C GLU A 413 11.16 -50.28 -0.39
N ILE A 414 12.38 -49.93 -0.79
CA ILE A 414 12.62 -48.85 -1.78
C ILE A 414 12.20 -49.37 -3.15
N GLN A 415 11.31 -48.61 -3.78
CA GLN A 415 10.91 -48.88 -5.15
C GLN A 415 11.92 -48.23 -6.11
N LYS A 416 12.36 -48.97 -7.10
CA LYS A 416 13.33 -48.53 -8.13
C LYS A 416 12.61 -47.98 -9.35
#